data_fe33ea470e95e6b63306f1466a07dcb3
#
_entry.id   fe33ea470e95e6b63306f1466a07dcb3
#
_cell.length_a   1.000
_cell.length_b   1.000
_cell.length_c   1.000
_cell.angle_alpha   90.00
_cell.angle_beta   90.00
_cell.angle_gamma   90.00
#
_symmetry.space_group_name_H-M   'P 1'
#
loop_
_entity.id
_entity.type
_entity.pdbx_description
1 polymer ?
#
loop_
_entity_poly.entity_id
_entity_poly.type
_entity_poly.pdbx_seq_one_letter_code
_entity_poly.pdbx_strand_id
1 'polypeptide(L)'
;DEIYERHWSNRQIAAEIKRRHYDRSQEVSYAYYVGEYAEQYTITADCAEPKSIADIQAEGIKCIPCRKFPGCVEYRVKWLQHRRIVIDPKRTPEAYREFVNYSYATDKDGNFLSVLPDKDNHTIDAVAYALGRVIYKKGVSA
;
A
#
# COMPACT_ATOMS: atom_id res chain seq x y z
N ASP A 1 3.32 10.22 1.19
CA ASP A 1 2.28 10.54 2.22
C ASP A 1 1.53 9.28 2.59
N GLU A 2 1.07 9.19 3.83
CA GLU A 2 0.26 8.08 4.32
C GLU A 2 -1.08 8.60 4.87
N ILE A 3 -2.09 7.75 4.82
CA ILE A 3 -3.34 7.90 5.56
C ILE A 3 -3.39 6.71 6.51
N TYR A 4 -3.32 6.96 7.81
CA TYR A 4 -3.33 5.93 8.83
C TYR A 4 -4.37 6.31 9.89
N GLU A 5 -5.63 5.94 9.60
CA GLU A 5 -6.77 6.35 10.39
C GLU A 5 -7.63 5.14 10.78
N ARG A 6 -8.27 5.26 11.94
CA ARG A 6 -9.22 4.26 12.43
C ARG A 6 -10.63 4.81 12.38
N HIS A 7 -11.58 3.93 12.13
CA HIS A 7 -13.02 4.25 12.14
C HIS A 7 -13.50 5.23 11.06
N TRP A 8 -12.68 5.50 10.05
CA TRP A 8 -13.14 6.27 8.88
C TRP A 8 -14.06 5.43 8.00
N SER A 9 -15.14 6.05 7.53
CA SER A 9 -15.98 5.48 6.48
C SER A 9 -15.26 5.49 5.13
N ASN A 10 -15.68 4.61 4.22
CA ASN A 10 -15.14 4.58 2.85
C ASN A 10 -15.28 5.93 2.13
N ARG A 11 -16.34 6.69 2.43
CA ARG A 11 -16.56 8.04 1.89
C ARG A 11 -15.52 9.04 2.42
N GLN A 12 -15.16 8.98 3.70
CA GLN A 12 -14.12 9.84 4.28
C GLN A 12 -12.76 9.51 3.69
N ILE A 13 -12.44 8.23 3.52
CA ILE A 13 -11.21 7.78 2.86
C ILE A 13 -11.16 8.30 1.41
N ALA A 14 -12.24 8.14 0.65
CA ALA A 14 -12.33 8.62 -0.71
C ALA A 14 -12.18 10.14 -0.82
N ALA A 15 -12.80 10.89 0.09
CA ALA A 15 -12.68 12.34 0.14
C ALA A 15 -11.23 12.78 0.40
N GLU A 16 -10.54 12.14 1.33
CA GLU A 16 -9.15 12.45 1.65
C GLU A 16 -8.19 12.08 0.50
N ILE A 17 -8.42 10.98 -0.19
CA ILE A 17 -7.68 10.61 -1.38
C ILE A 17 -7.83 11.69 -2.46
N LYS A 18 -9.05 12.13 -2.73
CA LYS A 18 -9.33 13.19 -3.71
C LYS A 18 -8.66 14.50 -3.32
N ARG A 19 -8.76 14.89 -2.05
CA ARG A 19 -8.13 16.11 -1.53
C ARG A 19 -6.62 16.09 -1.76
N ARG A 20 -5.95 15.03 -1.42
CA ARG A 20 -4.49 14.91 -1.58
C ARG A 20 -4.05 14.89 -3.04
N HIS A 21 -4.84 14.29 -3.91
CA HIS A 21 -4.58 14.35 -5.35
C HIS A 21 -4.76 15.76 -5.91
N TYR A 22 -5.81 16.45 -5.48
CA TYR A 22 -6.08 17.81 -5.92
C TYR A 22 -5.02 18.80 -5.42
N ASP A 23 -4.66 18.73 -4.13
CA ASP A 23 -3.66 19.61 -3.54
C ASP A 23 -2.29 19.45 -4.21
N ARG A 24 -1.90 18.22 -4.52
CA ARG A 24 -0.66 17.97 -5.27
C ARG A 24 -0.67 18.57 -6.67
N SER A 25 -1.80 18.62 -7.32
CA SER A 25 -1.93 19.23 -8.64
C SER A 25 -1.84 20.75 -8.60
N GLN A 26 -2.15 21.37 -7.46
CA GLN A 26 -2.05 22.80 -7.24
C GLN A 26 -0.61 23.25 -6.87
N GLU A 27 0.09 22.46 -6.07
CA GLU A 27 1.47 22.75 -5.66
C GLU A 27 2.48 22.63 -6.81
N VAL A 28 2.18 21.75 -7.74
CA VAL A 28 2.99 21.61 -8.94
C VAL A 28 2.21 22.31 -10.06
N SER A 29 2.64 23.44 -10.49
CA SER A 29 2.10 24.23 -11.61
C SER A 29 1.96 23.43 -12.94
N TYR A 30 1.48 22.22 -12.87
CA TYR A 30 1.31 21.25 -13.93
C TYR A 30 -0.18 21.03 -14.23
N ALA A 31 -0.93 22.11 -14.49
CA ALA A 31 -2.27 22.02 -15.05
C ALA A 31 -2.33 21.14 -16.31
N TYR A 32 -1.18 20.88 -16.93
CA TYR A 32 -1.04 20.04 -18.11
C TYR A 32 -0.97 18.54 -17.81
N TYR A 33 -0.52 18.16 -16.60
CA TYR A 33 -0.32 16.75 -16.25
C TYR A 33 -1.50 16.09 -15.51
N VAL A 34 -2.41 16.88 -14.97
CA VAL A 34 -3.47 16.37 -14.08
C VAL A 34 -4.56 15.65 -14.85
N GLY A 35 -4.91 16.09 -16.06
CA GLY A 35 -5.93 15.44 -16.89
C GLY A 35 -5.53 14.01 -17.32
N GLU A 36 -4.27 13.81 -17.67
CA GLU A 36 -3.75 12.53 -18.16
C GLU A 36 -3.30 11.59 -17.02
N TYR A 37 -2.83 12.13 -15.90
CA TYR A 37 -2.34 11.35 -14.76
C TYR A 37 -3.42 10.98 -13.76
N ALA A 38 -4.46 11.78 -13.56
CA ALA A 38 -5.56 11.44 -12.67
C ALA A 38 -6.31 10.16 -13.11
N GLU A 39 -6.36 9.88 -14.41
CA GLU A 39 -6.89 8.63 -14.94
C GLU A 39 -5.93 7.44 -14.80
N GLN A 40 -4.65 7.67 -14.55
CA GLN A 40 -3.63 6.61 -14.48
C GLN A 40 -3.40 6.05 -13.07
N TYR A 41 -3.77 6.77 -12.01
CA TYR A 41 -3.60 6.28 -10.64
C TYR A 41 -4.68 5.28 -10.27
N THR A 42 -4.32 4.01 -10.35
CA THR A 42 -5.16 2.94 -9.85
C THR A 42 -4.76 2.64 -8.41
N ILE A 43 -5.70 2.81 -7.48
CA ILE A 43 -5.54 2.39 -6.09
C ILE A 43 -5.77 0.89 -6.02
N THR A 44 -4.91 0.19 -5.30
CA THR A 44 -5.06 -1.24 -5.03
C THR A 44 -5.43 -1.42 -3.57
N ALA A 45 -6.62 -1.96 -3.31
CA ALA A 45 -7.12 -2.22 -1.97
C ALA A 45 -7.01 -3.70 -1.61
N ASP A 46 -7.09 -4.00 -0.31
CA ASP A 46 -7.24 -5.38 0.13
C ASP A 46 -8.51 -6.00 -0.49
N CYS A 47 -8.40 -7.23 -0.97
CA CYS A 47 -9.51 -7.94 -1.60
C CYS A 47 -10.49 -8.58 -0.60
N ALA A 48 -10.22 -8.50 0.71
CA ALA A 48 -11.06 -9.12 1.74
C ALA A 48 -12.42 -8.43 1.88
N GLU A 49 -12.54 -7.17 1.49
CA GLU A 49 -13.78 -6.38 1.59
C GLU A 49 -14.24 -5.82 0.23
N PRO A 50 -14.88 -6.61 -0.62
CA PRO A 50 -15.36 -6.16 -1.93
C PRO A 50 -16.32 -4.96 -1.86
N LYS A 51 -17.10 -4.85 -0.79
CA LYS A 51 -17.99 -3.72 -0.57
C LYS A 51 -17.22 -2.39 -0.44
N SER A 52 -16.15 -2.38 0.33
CA SER A 52 -15.32 -1.18 0.49
C SER A 52 -14.70 -0.74 -0.84
N ILE A 53 -14.30 -1.68 -1.68
CA ILE A 53 -13.81 -1.39 -3.03
C ILE A 53 -14.91 -0.75 -3.88
N ALA A 54 -16.12 -1.31 -3.86
CA ALA A 54 -17.26 -0.80 -4.61
C ALA A 54 -17.66 0.62 -4.14
N ASP A 55 -17.67 0.86 -2.84
CA ASP A 55 -17.96 2.17 -2.27
C ASP A 55 -16.94 3.24 -2.72
N ILE A 56 -15.65 2.90 -2.72
CA ILE A 56 -14.59 3.79 -3.20
C ILE A 56 -14.70 4.04 -4.72
N GLN A 57 -15.06 3.02 -5.49
CA GLN A 57 -15.32 3.14 -6.93
C GLN A 57 -16.52 4.05 -7.21
N ALA A 58 -17.58 3.96 -6.40
CA ALA A 58 -18.78 4.81 -6.53
C ALA A 58 -18.45 6.30 -6.31
N GLU A 59 -17.40 6.60 -5.57
CA GLU A 59 -16.88 7.96 -5.41
C GLU A 59 -16.01 8.43 -6.60
N GLY A 60 -15.93 7.66 -7.68
CA GLY A 60 -15.18 8.02 -8.90
C GLY A 60 -13.69 7.74 -8.84
N ILE A 61 -13.23 6.96 -7.87
CA ILE A 61 -11.83 6.56 -7.73
C ILE A 61 -11.61 5.20 -8.39
N LYS A 62 -10.60 5.10 -9.24
CA LYS A 62 -10.21 3.82 -9.84
C LYS A 62 -9.55 2.93 -8.78
N CYS A 63 -10.31 2.04 -8.19
CA CYS A 63 -9.88 1.10 -7.15
C CYS A 63 -10.02 -0.33 -7.65
N ILE A 64 -9.01 -1.16 -7.42
CA ILE A 64 -9.02 -2.59 -7.78
C ILE A 64 -8.63 -3.44 -6.58
N PRO A 65 -9.11 -4.70 -6.50
CA PRO A 65 -8.66 -5.62 -5.47
C PRO A 65 -7.21 -6.03 -5.68
N CYS A 66 -6.48 -6.24 -4.58
CA CYS A 66 -5.17 -6.84 -4.62
C CYS A 66 -5.25 -8.32 -5.03
N ARG A 67 -4.15 -8.83 -5.57
CA ARG A 67 -4.03 -10.25 -5.90
C ARG A 67 -3.49 -11.02 -4.69
N LYS A 68 -4.24 -12.02 -4.22
CA LYS A 68 -3.82 -12.96 -3.17
C LYS A 68 -3.76 -14.39 -3.73
N PHE A 69 -2.76 -15.14 -3.30
CA PHE A 69 -2.57 -16.56 -3.60
C PHE A 69 -1.71 -17.20 -2.48
N PRO A 70 -1.71 -18.52 -2.31
CA PRO A 70 -0.88 -19.17 -1.30
C PRO A 70 0.60 -18.78 -1.44
N GLY A 71 1.24 -18.37 -0.33
CA GLY A 71 2.64 -17.92 -0.32
C GLY A 71 2.89 -16.50 -0.83
N CYS A 72 1.82 -15.72 -1.14
CA CYS A 72 1.98 -14.37 -1.67
C CYS A 72 2.62 -13.39 -0.67
N VAL A 73 2.42 -13.61 0.64
CA VAL A 73 2.98 -12.74 1.70
C VAL A 73 4.50 -12.89 1.72
N GLU A 74 4.98 -14.13 1.82
CA GLU A 74 6.41 -14.44 1.83
C GLU A 74 7.08 -13.98 0.54
N TYR A 75 6.41 -14.18 -0.59
CA TYR A 75 6.90 -13.73 -1.89
C TYR A 75 7.07 -12.20 -1.94
N ARG A 76 6.07 -11.43 -1.48
CA ARG A 76 6.10 -9.96 -1.45
C ARG A 76 7.17 -9.43 -0.52
N VAL A 77 7.25 -9.98 0.69
CA VAL A 77 8.28 -9.59 1.68
C VAL A 77 9.68 -9.87 1.14
N LYS A 78 9.91 -11.06 0.59
CA LYS A 78 11.18 -11.40 -0.03
C LYS A 78 11.53 -10.47 -1.20
N TRP A 79 10.57 -10.10 -2.02
CA TRP A 79 10.78 -9.15 -3.10
C TRP A 79 11.18 -7.77 -2.58
N LEU A 80 10.50 -7.27 -1.53
CA LEU A 80 10.83 -5.99 -0.89
C LEU A 80 12.21 -6.00 -0.25
N GLN A 81 12.61 -7.09 0.40
CA GLN A 81 13.94 -7.25 1.02
C GLN A 81 15.11 -7.10 0.04
N HIS A 82 14.87 -7.38 -1.25
CA HIS A 82 15.87 -7.20 -2.31
C HIS A 82 15.85 -5.78 -2.91
N ARG A 83 15.16 -4.83 -2.30
CA ARG A 83 15.06 -3.45 -2.79
C ARG A 83 15.63 -2.46 -1.78
N ARG A 84 16.17 -1.38 -2.31
CA ARG A 84 16.49 -0.21 -1.49
C ARG A 84 15.18 0.56 -1.26
N ILE A 85 14.73 0.57 -0.01
CA ILE A 85 13.52 1.28 0.41
C ILE A 85 13.94 2.56 1.10
N VAL A 86 13.41 3.70 0.66
CA VAL A 86 13.66 5.01 1.25
C VAL A 86 12.34 5.53 1.81
N ILE A 87 12.32 5.81 3.11
CA ILE A 87 11.14 6.27 3.84
C ILE A 87 11.50 7.57 4.55
N ASP A 88 10.66 8.58 4.40
CA ASP A 88 10.75 9.82 5.18
C ASP A 88 9.92 9.68 6.48
N PRO A 89 10.56 9.60 7.65
CA PRO A 89 9.85 9.38 8.91
C PRO A 89 8.97 10.56 9.33
N LYS A 90 9.19 11.75 8.77
CA LYS A 90 8.35 12.92 9.06
C LYS A 90 7.05 12.89 8.24
N ARG A 91 7.11 12.39 7.02
CA ARG A 91 5.95 12.35 6.11
C ARG A 91 5.13 11.07 6.24
N THR A 92 5.78 9.98 6.64
CA THR A 92 5.19 8.64 6.73
C THR A 92 5.67 7.92 8.00
N PRO A 93 5.29 8.43 9.21
CA PRO A 93 5.79 7.92 10.48
C PRO A 93 5.38 6.47 10.75
N GLU A 94 4.16 6.07 10.39
CA GLU A 94 3.69 4.70 10.61
C GLU A 94 4.36 3.70 9.66
N ALA A 95 4.54 4.07 8.39
CA ALA A 95 5.31 3.27 7.46
C ALA A 95 6.75 3.09 7.94
N TYR A 96 7.38 4.17 8.42
CA TYR A 96 8.72 4.08 8.99
C TYR A 96 8.76 3.12 10.18
N ARG A 97 7.83 3.27 11.13
CA ARG A 97 7.72 2.41 12.32
C ARG A 97 7.58 0.93 11.94
N GLU A 98 6.69 0.62 11.02
CA GLU A 98 6.46 -0.77 10.60
C GLU A 98 7.66 -1.35 9.86
N PHE A 99 8.21 -0.65 8.87
CA PHE A 99 9.34 -1.15 8.08
C PHE A 99 10.62 -1.36 8.91
N VAL A 100 10.84 -0.56 9.95
CA VAL A 100 12.02 -0.71 10.83
C VAL A 100 11.86 -1.87 11.80
N ASN A 101 10.63 -2.15 12.26
CA ASN A 101 10.38 -3.13 13.33
C ASN A 101 9.86 -4.48 12.82
N TYR A 102 9.46 -4.59 11.55
CA TYR A 102 8.90 -5.83 11.02
C TYR A 102 9.97 -6.90 10.85
N SER A 103 9.82 -7.99 11.57
CA SER A 103 10.75 -9.13 11.55
C SER A 103 10.01 -10.44 11.67
N TYR A 104 10.69 -11.54 11.38
CA TYR A 104 10.15 -12.87 11.65
C TYR A 104 9.77 -13.02 13.13
N ALA A 105 8.73 -13.80 13.38
CA ALA A 105 8.35 -14.17 14.74
C ALA A 105 9.50 -14.89 15.43
N THR A 106 9.58 -14.77 16.75
CA THR A 106 10.54 -15.48 17.58
C THR A 106 9.84 -16.47 18.52
N ASP A 107 10.49 -17.56 18.83
CA ASP A 107 10.08 -18.46 19.90
C ASP A 107 10.39 -17.86 21.29
N LYS A 108 10.03 -18.58 22.35
CA LYS A 108 10.30 -18.17 23.76
C LYS A 108 11.77 -18.09 24.10
N ASP A 109 12.64 -18.72 23.33
CA ASP A 109 14.08 -18.72 23.52
C ASP A 109 14.80 -17.69 22.66
N GLY A 110 14.02 -16.88 21.89
CA GLY A 110 14.51 -15.79 21.04
C GLY A 110 14.98 -16.21 19.65
N ASN A 111 14.76 -17.49 19.25
CA ASN A 111 15.15 -17.96 17.92
C ASN A 111 14.10 -17.53 16.89
N PHE A 112 14.55 -17.11 15.70
CA PHE A 112 13.65 -16.75 14.61
C PHE A 112 12.90 -17.96 14.07
N LEU A 113 11.59 -17.79 13.93
CA LEU A 113 10.71 -18.74 13.26
C LEU A 113 10.58 -18.36 11.79
N SER A 114 10.31 -19.33 10.92
CA SER A 114 10.01 -19.05 9.49
C SER A 114 8.59 -18.53 9.27
N VAL A 115 8.07 -17.73 10.20
CA VAL A 115 6.72 -17.20 10.19
C VAL A 115 6.76 -15.69 10.28
N LEU A 116 6.10 -15.01 9.34
CA LEU A 116 5.89 -13.57 9.38
C LEU A 116 4.65 -13.27 10.22
N PRO A 117 4.75 -12.36 11.21
CA PRO A 117 3.59 -12.01 12.04
C PRO A 117 2.56 -11.23 11.22
N ASP A 118 1.28 -11.54 11.44
CA ASP A 118 0.15 -10.82 10.86
C ASP A 118 -0.30 -9.68 11.79
N LYS A 119 0.63 -8.81 12.10
CA LYS A 119 0.42 -7.59 12.90
C LYS A 119 1.49 -6.56 12.60
N ASP A 120 1.19 -5.30 12.83
CA ASP A 120 2.11 -4.17 12.60
C ASP A 120 2.73 -4.18 11.19
N ASN A 121 1.92 -4.53 10.18
CA ASN A 121 2.32 -4.68 8.78
C ASN A 121 1.37 -4.01 7.78
N HIS A 122 0.48 -3.14 8.25
CA HIS A 122 -0.57 -2.53 7.42
C HIS A 122 0.00 -1.68 6.28
N THR A 123 1.03 -0.88 6.56
CA THR A 123 1.68 -0.05 5.55
C THR A 123 2.56 -0.89 4.63
N ILE A 124 3.18 -1.95 5.15
CA ILE A 124 3.96 -2.92 4.37
C ILE A 124 3.06 -3.63 3.36
N ASP A 125 1.89 -4.10 3.82
CA ASP A 125 0.90 -4.71 2.95
C ASP A 125 0.35 -3.72 1.92
N ALA A 126 0.03 -2.48 2.32
CA ALA A 126 -0.42 -1.44 1.41
C ALA A 126 0.59 -1.15 0.30
N VAL A 127 1.88 -1.04 0.64
CA VAL A 127 2.97 -0.87 -0.34
C VAL A 127 3.05 -2.09 -1.27
N ALA A 128 2.99 -3.29 -0.72
CA ALA A 128 3.05 -4.52 -1.50
C ALA A 128 1.83 -4.67 -2.45
N TYR A 129 0.64 -4.27 -2.03
CA TYR A 129 -0.55 -4.25 -2.89
C TYR A 129 -0.39 -3.23 -4.03
N ALA A 130 0.05 -2.03 -3.73
CA ALA A 130 0.29 -0.99 -4.73
C ALA A 130 1.31 -1.43 -5.78
N LEU A 131 2.35 -2.14 -5.36
CA LEU A 131 3.41 -2.67 -6.21
C LEU A 131 3.07 -4.01 -6.88
N GLY A 132 1.90 -4.58 -6.62
CA GLY A 132 1.54 -5.92 -7.10
C GLY A 132 1.72 -6.13 -8.61
N ARG A 133 1.46 -5.09 -9.40
CA ARG A 133 1.69 -5.15 -10.86
C ARG A 133 3.17 -5.29 -11.25
N VAL A 134 4.07 -4.78 -10.40
CA VAL A 134 5.52 -4.86 -10.60
C VAL A 134 6.05 -6.18 -10.04
N ILE A 135 5.61 -6.53 -8.83
CA ILE A 135 6.02 -7.73 -8.10
C ILE A 135 5.69 -9.00 -8.90
N TYR A 136 4.50 -9.04 -9.51
CA TYR A 136 3.99 -10.24 -10.19
C TYR A 136 4.13 -10.21 -11.71
N LYS A 137 4.94 -9.32 -12.27
CA LYS A 137 5.26 -9.37 -13.69
C LYS A 137 5.99 -10.67 -14.02
N LYS A 138 5.39 -11.50 -14.87
CA LYS A 138 6.07 -12.67 -15.46
C LYS A 138 7.26 -12.15 -16.27
N GLY A 139 8.47 -12.61 -15.95
CA GLY A 139 9.65 -12.43 -16.81
C GLY A 139 10.70 -11.43 -16.31
N VAL A 140 10.57 -10.85 -15.13
CA VAL A 140 11.70 -10.18 -14.49
C VAL A 140 12.34 -11.18 -13.53
N SER A 141 13.24 -11.98 -14.07
CA SER A 141 14.20 -12.71 -13.24
C SER A 141 14.97 -11.71 -12.38
N ALA A 142 15.12 -12.04 -11.13
CA ALA A 142 15.93 -11.30 -10.16
C ALA A 142 17.38 -11.19 -10.62
#